data_99ab883b304703c7b9a6c5c6693b2da8
#
_entry.id   99ab883b304703c7b9a6c5c6693b2da8
#
_cell.length_a   1.000
_cell.length_b   1.000
_cell.length_c   1.000
_cell.angle_alpha   90.00
_cell.angle_beta   90.00
_cell.angle_gamma   90.00
#
_symmetry.space_group_name_H-M   'P 1'
#
loop_
_entity.id
_entity.type
_entity.pdbx_description
1 polymer ?
#
loop_
_entity_poly.entity_id
_entity_poly.type
_entity_poly.pdbx_seq_one_letter_code
_entity_poly.pdbx_strand_id
1 'polypeptide(L)'
;MPGHKGIGEVERFDLTEIEGADSLYEASGIIKESEQIASSLFGSYTLYSTEGSSLAIRAMLYLAMLSGKSGTRPVVLAGRNAHKVFVSAAALLDFDVEWLVGGESYLECRITPEAVDKTIATMQNPPVAVYITSPDYLGNTADISGIARVCKKHGVLLLVDNAHGAYLAFTKPSLHPIALGADMCADSAHKTLPAFTGTAYLHIGESVPSEIRERAKAAMALFGSTSPSYLMLASLDKVNAYIADGYEKKLGIFTEKLTEIRKKLTAIGYEVVGDEPMKLTVMPKSYGYTGYELAKHLEKRRIVPEFCDDDYLVLMPTPEITDEELARLEDALISLEKKASVSTLPPALSLPPKAITPRAAILSVAERIPVDEAQGRILADITVGCPPAVPIVVSGEVITREAIDAFKYYGIDTCSVVK
;
A
#
# COMPACT_ATOMS: atom_id res chain seq x y z
N MET A 1 -32.33 -3.69 9.80
CA MET A 1 -32.46 -4.63 8.66
C MET A 1 -32.34 -3.84 7.37
N PRO A 2 -31.51 -4.28 6.42
CA PRO A 2 -31.39 -3.64 5.11
C PRO A 2 -32.73 -3.52 4.36
N GLY A 3 -32.83 -2.58 3.43
CA GLY A 3 -34.07 -2.31 2.67
C GLY A 3 -34.57 -3.49 1.84
N HIS A 4 -33.68 -4.35 1.37
CA HIS A 4 -33.98 -5.56 0.58
C HIS A 4 -34.69 -6.68 1.37
N LYS A 5 -34.70 -6.64 2.69
CA LYS A 5 -35.34 -7.63 3.56
C LYS A 5 -34.96 -9.10 3.30
N GLY A 6 -33.77 -9.34 2.71
CA GLY A 6 -33.26 -10.67 2.40
C GLY A 6 -33.93 -11.35 1.21
N ILE A 7 -34.49 -10.59 0.26
CA ILE A 7 -35.26 -11.16 -0.87
C ILE A 7 -34.39 -11.96 -1.85
N GLY A 8 -33.12 -11.55 -2.07
CA GLY A 8 -32.22 -12.23 -3.00
C GLY A 8 -31.44 -13.39 -2.37
N GLU A 9 -30.70 -14.13 -3.21
CA GLU A 9 -29.87 -15.26 -2.73
C GLU A 9 -28.68 -14.80 -1.89
N VAL A 10 -28.05 -13.68 -2.25
CA VAL A 10 -26.91 -13.09 -1.55
C VAL A 10 -27.38 -12.18 -0.43
N GLU A 11 -28.43 -11.41 -0.66
CA GLU A 11 -29.00 -10.41 0.24
C GLU A 11 -29.50 -11.01 1.56
N ARG A 12 -29.85 -12.30 1.59
CA ARG A 12 -30.23 -13.00 2.83
C ARG A 12 -29.08 -13.10 3.86
N PHE A 13 -27.83 -12.94 3.42
CA PHE A 13 -26.66 -12.94 4.27
C PHE A 13 -26.17 -11.53 4.64
N ASP A 14 -26.74 -10.49 4.01
CA ASP A 14 -26.41 -9.11 4.30
C ASP A 14 -27.25 -8.61 5.48
N LEU A 15 -26.59 -8.41 6.61
CA LEU A 15 -27.18 -8.05 7.89
C LEU A 15 -26.79 -6.62 8.27
N THR A 16 -27.36 -6.15 9.38
CA THR A 16 -26.94 -4.93 10.10
C THR A 16 -26.70 -5.28 11.58
N GLU A 17 -26.50 -4.26 12.41
CA GLU A 17 -26.38 -4.39 13.88
C GLU A 17 -27.71 -4.80 14.49
N ILE A 18 -28.07 -6.08 14.38
CA ILE A 18 -29.21 -6.69 15.05
C ILE A 18 -28.71 -7.51 16.26
N GLU A 19 -29.62 -7.88 17.14
CA GLU A 19 -29.31 -8.75 18.28
C GLU A 19 -28.61 -10.04 17.81
N GLY A 20 -27.45 -10.34 18.40
CA GLY A 20 -26.62 -11.48 18.04
C GLY A 20 -25.64 -11.26 16.86
N ALA A 21 -25.74 -10.16 16.11
CA ALA A 21 -24.85 -9.88 14.98
C ALA A 21 -23.64 -9.00 15.35
N ASP A 22 -23.62 -8.44 16.57
CA ASP A 22 -22.57 -7.54 17.06
C ASP A 22 -22.51 -6.18 16.31
N SER A 23 -21.60 -5.28 16.66
CA SER A 23 -21.36 -4.00 15.96
C SER A 23 -19.87 -3.77 15.81
N LEU A 24 -19.39 -3.46 14.61
CA LEU A 24 -17.95 -3.42 14.28
C LEU A 24 -17.15 -2.50 15.23
N TYR A 25 -17.63 -1.29 15.48
CA TYR A 25 -16.87 -0.30 16.25
C TYR A 25 -17.14 -0.35 17.77
N GLU A 26 -18.17 -1.09 18.18
CA GLU A 26 -18.53 -1.35 19.59
C GLU A 26 -18.57 -2.85 19.87
N ALA A 27 -17.70 -3.60 19.19
CA ALA A 27 -17.72 -5.06 19.19
C ALA A 27 -17.56 -5.65 20.60
N SER A 28 -18.50 -6.50 20.98
CA SER A 28 -18.54 -7.20 22.26
C SER A 28 -18.85 -8.71 22.14
N GLY A 29 -19.29 -9.15 20.95
CA GLY A 29 -19.68 -10.53 20.62
C GLY A 29 -18.82 -11.14 19.51
N ILE A 30 -19.47 -11.68 18.48
CA ILE A 30 -18.85 -12.49 17.43
C ILE A 30 -17.77 -11.74 16.63
N ILE A 31 -17.94 -10.44 16.39
CA ILE A 31 -16.93 -9.64 15.69
C ILE A 31 -15.68 -9.50 16.56
N LYS A 32 -15.87 -9.22 17.86
CA LYS A 32 -14.75 -9.14 18.82
C LYS A 32 -14.00 -10.46 18.92
N GLU A 33 -14.70 -11.58 18.97
CA GLU A 33 -14.09 -12.91 19.01
C GLU A 33 -13.27 -13.17 17.75
N SER A 34 -13.80 -12.85 16.58
CA SER A 34 -13.11 -12.97 15.29
C SER A 34 -11.86 -12.09 15.20
N GLU A 35 -11.92 -10.82 15.66
CA GLU A 35 -10.76 -9.93 15.76
C GLU A 35 -9.70 -10.43 16.76
N GLN A 36 -10.11 -11.09 17.84
CA GLN A 36 -9.17 -11.71 18.78
C GLN A 36 -8.45 -12.91 18.17
N ILE A 37 -9.14 -13.71 17.36
CA ILE A 37 -8.51 -14.79 16.59
C ILE A 37 -7.50 -14.21 15.60
N ALA A 38 -7.89 -13.19 14.83
CA ALA A 38 -6.97 -12.49 13.92
C ALA A 38 -5.78 -11.91 14.70
N SER A 39 -6.00 -11.29 15.85
CA SER A 39 -4.94 -10.74 16.70
C SER A 39 -3.93 -11.81 17.12
N SER A 40 -4.40 -13.00 17.43
CA SER A 40 -3.54 -14.16 17.80
C SER A 40 -2.75 -14.65 16.58
N LEU A 41 -3.36 -14.69 15.38
CA LEU A 41 -2.71 -15.16 14.16
C LEU A 41 -1.62 -14.18 13.69
N PHE A 42 -1.85 -12.88 13.80
CA PHE A 42 -0.91 -11.85 13.37
C PHE A 42 0.06 -11.40 14.47
N GLY A 43 -0.13 -11.83 15.72
CA GLY A 43 0.71 -11.42 16.85
C GLY A 43 0.61 -9.92 17.19
N SER A 44 -0.56 -9.32 17.04
CA SER A 44 -0.81 -7.89 17.22
C SER A 44 -2.23 -7.62 17.69
N TYR A 45 -2.54 -6.42 18.15
CA TYR A 45 -3.93 -6.00 18.30
C TYR A 45 -4.49 -5.66 16.93
N THR A 46 -5.34 -6.54 16.38
CA THR A 46 -5.83 -6.48 15.00
C THR A 46 -7.31 -6.09 14.97
N LEU A 47 -7.62 -5.07 14.16
CA LEU A 47 -8.97 -4.57 13.94
C LEU A 47 -9.36 -4.71 12.47
N TYR A 48 -10.62 -5.02 12.21
CA TYR A 48 -11.18 -5.18 10.88
C TYR A 48 -11.56 -3.85 10.23
N SER A 49 -11.36 -3.77 8.93
CA SER A 49 -11.89 -2.71 8.06
C SER A 49 -12.67 -3.33 6.91
N THR A 50 -13.86 -2.80 6.65
CA THR A 50 -14.70 -3.11 5.48
C THR A 50 -14.60 -2.05 4.38
N GLU A 51 -13.70 -1.08 4.54
CA GLU A 51 -13.48 0.05 3.62
C GLU A 51 -12.02 0.14 3.15
N GLY A 52 -11.38 -1.01 3.06
CA GLY A 52 -10.00 -1.17 2.60
C GLY A 52 -8.97 -0.65 3.61
N SER A 53 -7.70 -0.83 3.24
CA SER A 53 -6.58 -0.23 3.99
C SER A 53 -6.64 1.29 4.02
N SER A 54 -7.40 1.93 3.14
CA SER A 54 -7.58 3.39 3.16
C SER A 54 -8.16 3.90 4.48
N LEU A 55 -9.13 3.19 5.05
CA LEU A 55 -9.66 3.50 6.38
C LEU A 55 -8.62 3.22 7.46
N ALA A 56 -7.97 2.06 7.43
CA ALA A 56 -6.95 1.66 8.37
C ALA A 56 -5.76 2.66 8.41
N ILE A 57 -5.30 3.13 7.23
CA ILE A 57 -4.22 4.12 7.11
C ILE A 57 -4.63 5.46 7.73
N ARG A 58 -5.86 5.94 7.48
CA ARG A 58 -6.33 7.20 8.10
C ARG A 58 -6.44 7.07 9.61
N ALA A 59 -6.95 5.95 10.12
CA ALA A 59 -7.04 5.68 11.55
C ALA A 59 -5.64 5.57 12.17
N MET A 60 -4.71 4.87 11.53
CA MET A 60 -3.32 4.75 11.96
C MET A 60 -2.64 6.13 12.07
N LEU A 61 -2.78 6.98 11.04
CA LEU A 61 -2.25 8.33 11.06
C LEU A 61 -2.91 9.21 12.13
N TYR A 62 -4.23 9.10 12.31
CA TYR A 62 -4.93 9.79 13.39
C TYR A 62 -4.38 9.39 14.78
N LEU A 63 -4.18 8.10 15.00
CA LEU A 63 -3.59 7.61 16.26
C LEU A 63 -2.18 8.17 16.49
N ALA A 64 -1.37 8.26 15.43
CA ALA A 64 -0.05 8.86 15.52
C ALA A 64 -0.10 10.36 15.89
N MET A 65 -1.12 11.11 15.42
CA MET A 65 -1.29 12.51 15.80
C MET A 65 -1.52 12.68 17.30
N LEU A 66 -2.07 11.68 18.01
CA LEU A 66 -2.26 11.73 19.47
C LEU A 66 -0.93 11.74 20.24
N SER A 67 0.18 11.34 19.62
CA SER A 67 1.54 11.42 20.19
C SER A 67 2.14 12.83 20.05
N GLY A 68 1.53 13.71 19.26
CA GLY A 68 2.01 15.06 19.00
C GLY A 68 1.90 15.97 20.22
N LYS A 69 2.78 17.00 20.28
CA LYS A 69 2.69 18.04 21.30
C LYS A 69 1.52 18.97 21.02
N SER A 70 0.74 19.27 22.05
CA SER A 70 -0.37 20.22 21.95
C SER A 70 0.14 21.60 21.48
N GLY A 71 -0.60 22.21 20.54
CA GLY A 71 -0.32 23.56 20.03
C GLY A 71 0.75 23.63 18.93
N THR A 72 1.34 22.51 18.50
CA THR A 72 2.22 22.46 17.33
C THR A 72 1.58 21.65 16.22
N ARG A 73 1.81 22.06 14.96
CA ARG A 73 1.36 21.27 13.81
C ARG A 73 2.23 20.01 13.72
N PRO A 74 1.63 18.80 13.72
CA PRO A 74 2.39 17.57 13.63
C PRO A 74 3.11 17.47 12.29
N VAL A 75 4.26 16.79 12.27
CA VAL A 75 5.01 16.45 11.05
C VAL A 75 5.12 14.94 10.95
N VAL A 76 4.87 14.39 9.77
CA VAL A 76 5.14 12.98 9.45
C VAL A 76 6.26 12.92 8.42
N LEU A 77 7.28 12.13 8.73
CA LEU A 77 8.37 11.83 7.81
C LEU A 77 7.95 10.61 6.97
N ALA A 78 7.83 10.75 5.67
CA ALA A 78 7.24 9.70 4.81
C ALA A 78 8.08 9.38 3.58
N GLY A 79 8.10 8.10 3.18
CA GLY A 79 8.62 7.69 1.89
C GLY A 79 7.82 8.31 0.74
N ARG A 80 8.50 8.79 -0.30
CA ARG A 80 7.84 9.46 -1.43
C ARG A 80 6.89 8.55 -2.21
N ASN A 81 7.04 7.23 -2.13
CA ASN A 81 6.15 6.23 -2.72
C ASN A 81 4.86 5.99 -1.91
N ALA A 82 4.50 6.92 -1.02
CA ALA A 82 3.27 6.84 -0.25
C ALA A 82 2.02 6.89 -1.16
N HIS A 83 1.09 5.97 -0.91
CA HIS A 83 -0.18 5.94 -1.66
C HIS A 83 -0.98 7.23 -1.46
N LYS A 84 -1.80 7.61 -2.46
CA LYS A 84 -2.64 8.83 -2.41
C LYS A 84 -3.49 8.98 -1.14
N VAL A 85 -3.83 7.89 -0.45
CA VAL A 85 -4.56 7.92 0.81
C VAL A 85 -3.77 8.64 1.91
N PHE A 86 -2.43 8.50 1.92
CA PHE A 86 -1.56 9.22 2.85
C PHE A 86 -1.66 10.74 2.65
N VAL A 87 -1.59 11.20 1.39
CA VAL A 87 -1.71 12.64 1.07
C VAL A 87 -3.11 13.19 1.42
N SER A 88 -4.16 12.41 1.14
CA SER A 88 -5.51 12.78 1.56
C SER A 88 -5.66 12.84 3.09
N ALA A 89 -5.00 11.93 3.82
CA ALA A 89 -4.98 11.97 5.28
C ALA A 89 -4.21 13.19 5.81
N ALA A 90 -3.11 13.59 5.16
CA ALA A 90 -2.39 14.81 5.51
C ALA A 90 -3.28 16.06 5.41
N ALA A 91 -4.11 16.12 4.36
CA ALA A 91 -5.07 17.20 4.21
C ALA A 91 -6.21 17.15 5.25
N LEU A 92 -6.75 15.96 5.53
CA LEU A 92 -7.86 15.79 6.49
C LEU A 92 -7.43 16.03 7.94
N LEU A 93 -6.27 15.50 8.33
CA LEU A 93 -5.74 15.57 9.70
C LEU A 93 -4.86 16.80 9.94
N ASP A 94 -4.57 17.58 8.90
CA ASP A 94 -3.83 18.84 8.95
C ASP A 94 -2.41 18.70 9.53
N PHE A 95 -1.65 17.69 9.08
CA PHE A 95 -0.24 17.57 9.41
C PHE A 95 0.68 17.93 8.23
N ASP A 96 1.90 18.32 8.54
CA ASP A 96 2.94 18.57 7.55
C ASP A 96 3.66 17.27 7.16
N VAL A 97 4.12 17.21 5.91
CA VAL A 97 4.86 16.08 5.38
C VAL A 97 6.28 16.52 5.06
N GLU A 98 7.24 15.75 5.55
CA GLU A 98 8.63 15.76 5.11
C GLU A 98 8.91 14.48 4.32
N TRP A 99 9.44 14.64 3.10
CA TRP A 99 9.61 13.48 2.21
C TRP A 99 11.00 12.85 2.35
N LEU A 100 11.03 11.54 2.54
CA LEU A 100 12.21 10.71 2.35
C LEU A 100 12.30 10.31 0.89
N VAL A 101 13.45 10.58 0.30
CA VAL A 101 13.80 10.13 -1.05
C VAL A 101 14.94 9.14 -0.92
N GLY A 102 14.79 7.98 -1.51
CA GLY A 102 15.81 6.93 -1.50
C GLY A 102 16.37 6.69 -2.90
N GLY A 103 17.68 6.47 -2.98
CA GLY A 103 18.34 6.10 -4.22
C GLY A 103 18.53 7.23 -5.24
N GLU A 104 18.92 6.86 -6.47
CA GLU A 104 19.11 7.78 -7.59
C GLU A 104 17.78 8.17 -8.26
N SER A 105 16.74 7.33 -8.09
CA SER A 105 15.38 7.58 -8.57
C SER A 105 14.39 7.50 -7.40
N TYR A 106 13.52 8.48 -7.26
CA TYR A 106 12.45 8.42 -6.27
C TYR A 106 11.40 7.34 -6.59
N LEU A 107 11.38 6.81 -7.82
CA LEU A 107 10.51 5.70 -8.21
C LEU A 107 10.80 4.44 -7.42
N GLU A 108 12.08 4.18 -7.11
CA GLU A 108 12.47 3.02 -6.31
C GLU A 108 12.25 3.23 -4.81
N CYS A 109 12.26 4.47 -4.34
CA CYS A 109 12.07 4.92 -2.96
C CYS A 109 12.67 3.98 -1.90
N ARG A 110 13.92 3.56 -2.09
CA ARG A 110 14.64 2.69 -1.15
C ARG A 110 15.06 3.49 0.08
N ILE A 111 14.22 3.50 1.09
CA ILE A 111 14.48 4.18 2.34
C ILE A 111 15.33 3.30 3.25
N THR A 112 16.50 3.83 3.66
CA THR A 112 17.41 3.14 4.59
C THR A 112 17.29 3.66 6.01
N PRO A 113 17.64 2.85 7.03
CA PRO A 113 17.68 3.30 8.42
C PRO A 113 18.55 4.54 8.62
N GLU A 114 19.71 4.63 7.92
CA GLU A 114 20.64 5.75 8.00
C GLU A 114 20.03 7.04 7.45
N ALA A 115 19.27 6.95 6.36
CA ALA A 115 18.56 8.11 5.81
C ALA A 115 17.51 8.64 6.79
N VAL A 116 16.75 7.74 7.44
CA VAL A 116 15.77 8.09 8.47
C VAL A 116 16.47 8.73 9.68
N ASP A 117 17.53 8.12 10.22
CA ASP A 117 18.27 8.62 11.38
C ASP A 117 18.83 10.02 11.12
N LYS A 118 19.49 10.21 9.97
CA LYS A 118 20.05 11.49 9.56
C LYS A 118 18.96 12.56 9.43
N THR A 119 17.85 12.23 8.79
CA THR A 119 16.78 13.21 8.58
C THR A 119 16.16 13.64 9.90
N ILE A 120 15.79 12.70 10.79
CA ILE A 120 15.23 13.02 12.11
C ILE A 120 16.21 13.87 12.92
N ALA A 121 17.51 13.53 12.92
CA ALA A 121 18.54 14.26 13.66
C ALA A 121 18.72 15.71 13.20
N THR A 122 18.37 16.05 11.96
CA THR A 122 18.48 17.41 11.40
C THR A 122 17.21 18.23 11.47
N MET A 123 16.07 17.61 11.80
CA MET A 123 14.79 18.30 11.90
C MET A 123 14.73 19.20 13.16
N GLN A 124 14.23 20.42 13.00
CA GLN A 124 14.02 21.31 14.14
C GLN A 124 12.90 20.79 15.06
N ASN A 125 11.85 20.23 14.46
CA ASN A 125 10.76 19.60 15.18
C ASN A 125 10.77 18.11 14.84
N PRO A 126 10.96 17.22 15.82
CA PRO A 126 10.89 15.76 15.56
C PRO A 126 9.54 15.39 14.98
N PRO A 127 9.48 14.46 14.03
CA PRO A 127 8.23 13.98 13.49
C PRO A 127 7.46 13.17 14.55
N VAL A 128 6.14 13.14 14.46
CA VAL A 128 5.32 12.26 15.32
C VAL A 128 5.39 10.80 14.88
N ALA A 129 5.65 10.60 13.58
CA ALA A 129 5.77 9.27 13.00
C ALA A 129 6.67 9.28 11.75
N VAL A 130 7.26 8.13 11.47
CA VAL A 130 7.83 7.74 10.18
C VAL A 130 6.81 6.84 9.48
N TYR A 131 6.49 7.13 8.22
CA TYR A 131 5.55 6.37 7.40
C TYR A 131 6.26 5.74 6.21
N ILE A 132 6.22 4.42 6.10
CA ILE A 132 6.91 3.65 5.05
C ILE A 132 5.89 2.76 4.32
N THR A 133 5.96 2.71 2.99
CA THR A 133 5.24 1.73 2.18
C THR A 133 6.16 0.52 1.95
N SER A 134 5.78 -0.64 2.48
CA SER A 134 6.56 -1.89 2.33
C SER A 134 5.66 -3.12 2.53
N PRO A 135 5.60 -4.04 1.54
CA PRO A 135 6.23 -3.95 0.23
C PRO A 135 5.70 -2.79 -0.60
N ASP A 136 6.54 -2.23 -1.47
CA ASP A 136 6.07 -1.27 -2.45
C ASP A 136 5.32 -1.95 -3.60
N TYR A 137 4.82 -1.14 -4.54
CA TYR A 137 4.02 -1.69 -5.64
C TYR A 137 4.82 -2.60 -6.58
N LEU A 138 6.13 -2.38 -6.71
CA LEU A 138 7.05 -3.21 -7.52
C LEU A 138 7.54 -4.46 -6.76
N GLY A 139 7.22 -4.59 -5.47
CA GLY A 139 7.63 -5.73 -4.64
C GLY A 139 8.99 -5.55 -3.97
N ASN A 140 9.47 -4.31 -3.83
CA ASN A 140 10.64 -4.06 -2.99
C ASN A 140 10.23 -3.96 -1.52
N THR A 141 11.06 -4.51 -0.63
CA THR A 141 10.87 -4.41 0.82
C THR A 141 11.87 -3.44 1.46
N ALA A 142 11.43 -2.72 2.50
CA ALA A 142 12.29 -1.87 3.30
C ALA A 142 12.89 -2.64 4.48
N ASP A 143 14.07 -2.22 4.97
CA ASP A 143 14.62 -2.72 6.25
C ASP A 143 13.79 -2.19 7.44
N ILE A 144 12.58 -2.76 7.61
CA ILE A 144 11.66 -2.36 8.68
C ILE A 144 12.31 -2.53 10.06
N SER A 145 13.08 -3.60 10.29
CA SER A 145 13.78 -3.82 11.56
C SER A 145 14.83 -2.74 11.87
N GLY A 146 15.57 -2.32 10.86
CA GLY A 146 16.53 -1.23 10.96
C GLY A 146 15.86 0.09 11.25
N ILE A 147 14.81 0.41 10.48
CA ILE A 147 14.02 1.64 10.64
C ILE A 147 13.33 1.67 12.01
N ALA A 148 12.77 0.54 12.48
CA ALA A 148 12.16 0.43 13.80
C ALA A 148 13.14 0.76 14.94
N ARG A 149 14.40 0.26 14.85
CA ARG A 149 15.44 0.61 15.84
C ARG A 149 15.74 2.11 15.84
N VAL A 150 15.79 2.74 14.67
CA VAL A 150 15.99 4.19 14.55
C VAL A 150 14.81 4.96 15.14
N CYS A 151 13.58 4.61 14.77
CA CYS A 151 12.38 5.24 15.29
C CYS A 151 12.32 5.15 16.82
N LYS A 152 12.61 3.98 17.39
CA LYS A 152 12.66 3.76 18.84
C LYS A 152 13.76 4.63 19.52
N LYS A 153 14.94 4.75 18.90
CA LYS A 153 16.03 5.62 19.39
C LYS A 153 15.59 7.08 19.52
N HIS A 154 14.77 7.55 18.59
CA HIS A 154 14.28 8.93 18.56
C HIS A 154 12.92 9.14 19.26
N GLY A 155 12.28 8.09 19.76
CA GLY A 155 10.95 8.16 20.38
C GLY A 155 9.83 8.53 19.39
N VAL A 156 9.96 8.09 18.14
CA VAL A 156 9.04 8.34 17.02
C VAL A 156 8.34 7.05 16.65
N LEU A 157 7.05 7.10 16.30
CA LEU A 157 6.30 5.91 15.88
C LEU A 157 6.69 5.48 14.46
N LEU A 158 6.79 4.18 14.22
CA LEU A 158 6.92 3.61 12.88
C LEU A 158 5.58 3.07 12.38
N LEU A 159 5.07 3.66 11.31
CA LEU A 159 3.85 3.29 10.63
C LEU A 159 4.17 2.66 9.28
N VAL A 160 3.60 1.51 8.97
CA VAL A 160 3.86 0.82 7.71
C VAL A 160 2.58 0.62 6.92
N ASP A 161 2.57 1.12 5.70
CA ASP A 161 1.56 0.73 4.68
C ASP A 161 2.00 -0.60 4.07
N ASN A 162 1.43 -1.68 4.60
CA ASN A 162 1.70 -3.05 4.19
C ASN A 162 0.55 -3.59 3.33
N ALA A 163 -0.13 -2.73 2.58
CA ALA A 163 -1.33 -3.09 1.82
C ALA A 163 -1.12 -4.30 0.88
N HIS A 164 0.10 -4.59 0.45
CA HIS A 164 0.44 -5.74 -0.39
C HIS A 164 1.05 -6.91 0.39
N GLY A 165 1.14 -6.84 1.72
CA GLY A 165 1.94 -7.77 2.52
C GLY A 165 1.21 -8.50 3.64
N ALA A 166 -0.12 -8.60 3.65
CA ALA A 166 -0.85 -9.31 4.72
C ALA A 166 -0.35 -10.75 4.92
N TYR A 167 0.02 -11.44 3.85
CA TYR A 167 0.56 -12.81 3.88
C TYR A 167 1.95 -12.92 4.53
N LEU A 168 2.71 -11.82 4.63
CA LEU A 168 4.07 -11.82 5.18
C LEU A 168 4.11 -12.25 6.66
N ALA A 169 2.99 -12.14 7.37
CA ALA A 169 2.85 -12.66 8.73
C ALA A 169 3.10 -14.18 8.81
N PHE A 170 2.85 -14.89 7.71
CA PHE A 170 2.87 -16.35 7.62
C PHE A 170 4.10 -16.89 6.87
N THR A 171 5.08 -16.04 6.57
CA THR A 171 6.40 -16.48 6.08
C THR A 171 7.28 -16.99 7.24
N LYS A 172 8.29 -17.79 6.93
CA LYS A 172 9.28 -18.26 7.93
C LYS A 172 10.71 -17.86 7.55
N PRO A 173 11.36 -16.94 8.30
CA PRO A 173 10.79 -16.15 9.42
C PRO A 173 9.69 -15.19 8.95
N SER A 174 8.87 -14.69 9.88
CA SER A 174 7.86 -13.68 9.56
C SER A 174 8.51 -12.40 9.05
N LEU A 175 8.05 -11.92 7.90
CA LEU A 175 8.46 -10.65 7.27
C LEU A 175 7.44 -9.53 7.48
N HIS A 176 6.41 -9.79 8.30
CA HIS A 176 5.36 -8.80 8.58
C HIS A 176 5.90 -7.63 9.41
N PRO A 177 5.51 -6.39 9.09
CA PRO A 177 6.04 -5.20 9.77
C PRO A 177 5.94 -5.23 11.29
N ILE A 178 4.85 -5.73 11.86
CA ILE A 178 4.71 -5.85 13.33
C ILE A 178 5.77 -6.79 13.90
N ALA A 179 5.99 -7.95 13.29
CA ALA A 179 7.03 -8.89 13.72
C ALA A 179 8.45 -8.30 13.59
N LEU A 180 8.63 -7.37 12.67
CA LEU A 180 9.89 -6.65 12.43
C LEU A 180 10.04 -5.39 13.30
N GLY A 181 9.05 -5.05 14.15
CA GLY A 181 9.12 -3.99 15.13
C GLY A 181 8.42 -2.68 14.75
N ALA A 182 7.60 -2.66 13.71
CA ALA A 182 6.71 -1.53 13.43
C ALA A 182 5.69 -1.36 14.56
N ASP A 183 5.35 -0.11 14.89
CA ASP A 183 4.36 0.21 15.91
C ASP A 183 2.94 -0.05 15.42
N MET A 184 2.64 0.33 14.18
CA MET A 184 1.35 0.07 13.54
C MET A 184 1.54 -0.26 12.06
N CYS A 185 0.66 -1.09 11.50
CA CYS A 185 0.60 -1.27 10.05
C CYS A 185 -0.83 -1.49 9.55
N ALA A 186 -1.04 -1.23 8.27
CA ALA A 186 -2.31 -1.41 7.57
C ALA A 186 -2.15 -2.40 6.44
N ASP A 187 -2.95 -3.47 6.45
CA ASP A 187 -2.94 -4.55 5.46
C ASP A 187 -4.23 -4.52 4.63
N SER A 188 -4.14 -4.70 3.31
CA SER A 188 -5.31 -5.06 2.50
C SER A 188 -5.44 -6.58 2.44
N ALA A 189 -6.36 -7.14 3.22
CA ALA A 189 -6.58 -8.59 3.25
C ALA A 189 -6.90 -9.14 1.85
N HIS A 190 -7.76 -8.46 1.12
CA HIS A 190 -8.26 -8.88 -0.20
C HIS A 190 -7.20 -8.93 -1.32
N LYS A 191 -6.02 -8.32 -1.13
CA LYS A 191 -4.97 -8.32 -2.15
C LYS A 191 -4.16 -9.61 -2.16
N THR A 192 -3.97 -10.24 -1.00
CA THR A 192 -3.06 -11.39 -0.85
C THR A 192 -3.63 -12.56 -0.07
N LEU A 193 -4.78 -12.41 0.56
CA LEU A 193 -5.54 -13.45 1.25
C LEU A 193 -6.90 -13.64 0.57
N PRO A 194 -7.55 -14.82 0.68
CA PRO A 194 -8.82 -15.10 0.01
C PRO A 194 -10.01 -14.40 0.69
N ALA A 195 -10.00 -13.07 0.67
CA ALA A 195 -10.99 -12.20 1.26
C ALA A 195 -11.69 -11.34 0.22
N PHE A 196 -12.90 -10.86 0.52
CA PHE A 196 -13.66 -9.99 -0.38
C PHE A 196 -12.97 -8.64 -0.56
N THR A 197 -13.07 -8.08 -1.76
CA THR A 197 -12.55 -6.74 -2.07
C THR A 197 -13.09 -5.71 -1.08
N GLY A 198 -12.19 -4.85 -0.59
CA GLY A 198 -12.49 -3.85 0.42
C GLY A 198 -12.23 -4.29 1.87
N THR A 199 -11.88 -5.56 2.10
CA THR A 199 -11.47 -6.04 3.43
C THR A 199 -10.02 -5.67 3.73
N ALA A 200 -9.75 -5.26 4.97
CA ALA A 200 -8.42 -4.88 5.42
C ALA A 200 -8.28 -5.03 6.93
N TYR A 201 -7.05 -4.87 7.41
CA TYR A 201 -6.70 -4.88 8.82
C TYR A 201 -5.98 -3.60 9.22
N LEU A 202 -6.19 -3.15 10.46
CA LEU A 202 -5.30 -2.28 11.20
C LEU A 202 -4.64 -3.12 12.29
N HIS A 203 -3.31 -3.22 12.26
CA HIS A 203 -2.52 -3.91 13.26
C HIS A 203 -1.80 -2.89 14.14
N ILE A 204 -1.85 -3.11 15.46
CA ILE A 204 -1.18 -2.26 16.45
C ILE A 204 -0.30 -3.17 17.33
N GLY A 205 1.00 -2.85 17.33
CA GLY A 205 2.01 -3.57 18.10
C GLY A 205 1.91 -3.29 19.60
N GLU A 206 2.55 -4.14 20.39
CA GLU A 206 2.60 -4.00 21.86
C GLU A 206 3.42 -2.77 22.31
N SER A 207 4.30 -2.26 21.47
CA SER A 207 5.10 -1.06 21.73
C SER A 207 4.28 0.24 21.81
N VAL A 208 3.08 0.24 21.20
CA VAL A 208 2.20 1.41 21.21
C VAL A 208 1.61 1.62 22.61
N PRO A 209 1.68 2.85 23.18
CA PRO A 209 1.09 3.16 24.47
C PRO A 209 -0.39 2.75 24.57
N SER A 210 -0.80 2.24 25.74
CA SER A 210 -2.17 1.77 25.97
C SER A 210 -3.22 2.83 25.67
N GLU A 211 -2.93 4.09 26.03
CA GLU A 211 -3.82 5.25 25.84
C GLU A 211 -4.12 5.52 24.35
N ILE A 212 -3.16 5.23 23.48
CA ILE A 212 -3.33 5.34 22.01
C ILE A 212 -4.09 4.11 21.51
N ARG A 213 -3.70 2.91 21.96
CA ARG A 213 -4.31 1.65 21.53
C ARG A 213 -5.80 1.56 21.87
N GLU A 214 -6.20 2.05 23.06
CA GLU A 214 -7.60 2.11 23.48
C GLU A 214 -8.48 3.01 22.59
N ARG A 215 -7.86 3.96 21.88
CA ARG A 215 -8.54 4.86 20.94
C ARG A 215 -8.73 4.24 19.54
N ALA A 216 -8.19 3.06 19.27
CA ALA A 216 -8.13 2.49 17.93
C ALA A 216 -9.52 2.25 17.30
N LYS A 217 -10.46 1.69 18.04
CA LYS A 217 -11.85 1.51 17.56
C LYS A 217 -12.52 2.85 17.24
N ALA A 218 -12.37 3.83 18.11
CA ALA A 218 -12.90 5.18 17.87
C ALA A 218 -12.21 5.86 16.66
N ALA A 219 -10.92 5.64 16.46
CA ALA A 219 -10.20 6.12 15.28
C ALA A 219 -10.72 5.48 13.99
N MET A 220 -11.00 4.17 14.00
CA MET A 220 -11.62 3.48 12.86
C MET A 220 -13.03 4.02 12.59
N ALA A 221 -13.85 4.18 13.62
CA ALA A 221 -15.21 4.72 13.52
C ALA A 221 -15.24 6.15 12.97
N LEU A 222 -14.23 6.98 13.25
CA LEU A 222 -14.15 8.37 12.78
C LEU A 222 -14.13 8.48 11.25
N PHE A 223 -13.57 7.48 10.57
CA PHE A 223 -13.41 7.47 9.12
C PHE A 223 -14.29 6.41 8.42
N GLY A 224 -14.91 5.52 9.19
CA GLY A 224 -15.70 4.41 8.69
C GLY A 224 -17.18 4.74 8.56
N SER A 225 -17.87 3.93 7.77
CA SER A 225 -19.33 3.95 7.71
C SER A 225 -19.93 3.40 8.99
N THR A 226 -21.03 3.99 9.44
CA THR A 226 -21.84 3.43 10.55
C THR A 226 -22.59 2.16 10.17
N SER A 227 -22.53 1.76 8.89
CA SER A 227 -23.17 0.55 8.38
C SER A 227 -22.15 -0.34 7.65
N PRO A 228 -21.24 -1.01 8.38
CA PRO A 228 -20.22 -1.88 7.80
C PRO A 228 -20.88 -3.09 7.12
N SER A 229 -20.28 -3.59 6.03
CA SER A 229 -20.79 -4.78 5.35
C SER A 229 -20.49 -6.05 6.14
N TYR A 230 -21.54 -6.74 6.56
CA TYR A 230 -21.41 -8.02 7.27
C TYR A 230 -20.92 -9.16 6.37
N LEU A 231 -21.13 -9.07 5.06
CA LEU A 231 -20.52 -10.01 4.11
C LEU A 231 -19.00 -9.89 4.10
N MET A 232 -18.47 -8.67 4.19
CA MET A 232 -17.03 -8.45 4.29
C MET A 232 -16.49 -8.92 5.65
N LEU A 233 -17.21 -8.68 6.75
CA LEU A 233 -16.81 -9.18 8.08
C LEU A 233 -16.79 -10.71 8.13
N ALA A 234 -17.82 -11.37 7.58
CA ALA A 234 -17.85 -12.83 7.46
C ALA A 234 -16.72 -13.37 6.56
N SER A 235 -16.32 -12.61 5.54
CA SER A 235 -15.17 -12.97 4.70
C SER A 235 -13.86 -12.91 5.48
N LEU A 236 -13.65 -11.89 6.33
CA LEU A 236 -12.47 -11.79 7.20
C LEU A 236 -12.43 -12.91 8.25
N ASP A 237 -13.59 -13.26 8.82
CA ASP A 237 -13.70 -14.38 9.76
C ASP A 237 -13.32 -15.71 9.11
N LYS A 238 -13.78 -15.97 7.87
CA LYS A 238 -13.39 -17.16 7.11
C LYS A 238 -11.89 -17.20 6.81
N VAL A 239 -11.25 -16.05 6.62
CA VAL A 239 -9.79 -15.99 6.44
C VAL A 239 -9.05 -16.46 7.69
N ASN A 240 -9.55 -16.20 8.90
CA ASN A 240 -8.96 -16.74 10.12
C ASN A 240 -8.89 -18.29 10.11
N ALA A 241 -10.01 -18.92 9.76
CA ALA A 241 -10.06 -20.38 9.64
C ALA A 241 -9.14 -20.90 8.53
N TYR A 242 -9.12 -20.21 7.37
CA TYR A 242 -8.25 -20.55 6.25
C TYR A 242 -6.76 -20.48 6.64
N ILE A 243 -6.34 -19.46 7.36
CA ILE A 243 -4.96 -19.32 7.83
C ILE A 243 -4.61 -20.44 8.81
N ALA A 244 -5.51 -20.74 9.75
CA ALA A 244 -5.31 -21.78 10.76
C ALA A 244 -5.24 -23.20 10.14
N ASP A 245 -5.81 -23.41 8.96
CA ASP A 245 -5.82 -24.71 8.23
C ASP A 245 -4.58 -24.89 7.33
N GLY A 246 -3.40 -24.54 7.85
CA GLY A 246 -2.12 -24.86 7.20
C GLY A 246 -1.69 -23.92 6.08
N TYR A 247 -2.19 -22.70 6.04
CA TYR A 247 -1.81 -21.67 5.06
C TYR A 247 -0.29 -21.43 5.02
N GLU A 248 0.38 -21.42 6.14
CA GLU A 248 1.84 -21.24 6.22
C GLU A 248 2.60 -22.25 5.37
N LYS A 249 2.22 -23.54 5.45
CA LYS A 249 2.83 -24.59 4.64
C LYS A 249 2.53 -24.42 3.15
N LYS A 250 1.27 -24.08 2.82
CA LYS A 250 0.82 -23.81 1.45
C LYS A 250 1.59 -22.65 0.84
N LEU A 251 1.75 -21.55 1.61
CA LEU A 251 2.52 -20.38 1.21
C LEU A 251 3.99 -20.72 0.97
N GLY A 252 4.64 -21.48 1.86
CA GLY A 252 6.04 -21.89 1.70
C GLY A 252 6.27 -22.65 0.38
N ILE A 253 5.44 -23.66 0.10
CA ILE A 253 5.51 -24.43 -1.16
C ILE A 253 5.32 -23.53 -2.37
N PHE A 254 4.37 -22.60 -2.29
CA PHE A 254 4.07 -21.69 -3.40
C PHE A 254 5.22 -20.72 -3.68
N THR A 255 5.79 -20.10 -2.64
CA THR A 255 6.90 -19.14 -2.79
C THR A 255 8.18 -19.80 -3.30
N GLU A 256 8.43 -21.08 -2.96
CA GLU A 256 9.52 -21.87 -3.55
C GLU A 256 9.33 -22.04 -5.07
N LYS A 257 8.13 -22.42 -5.53
CA LYS A 257 7.81 -22.54 -6.96
C LYS A 257 8.01 -21.21 -7.69
N LEU A 258 7.53 -20.12 -7.12
CA LEU A 258 7.66 -18.78 -7.73
C LEU A 258 9.13 -18.33 -7.78
N THR A 259 9.92 -18.68 -6.77
CA THR A 259 11.36 -18.41 -6.74
C THR A 259 12.09 -19.14 -7.89
N GLU A 260 11.72 -20.38 -8.19
CA GLU A 260 12.27 -21.11 -9.34
C GLU A 260 11.88 -20.48 -10.67
N ILE A 261 10.65 -19.99 -10.81
CA ILE A 261 10.22 -19.24 -12.01
C ILE A 261 11.05 -17.96 -12.16
N ARG A 262 11.27 -17.17 -11.09
CA ARG A 262 12.15 -15.98 -11.13
C ARG A 262 13.56 -16.32 -11.62
N LYS A 263 14.16 -17.39 -11.09
CA LYS A 263 15.49 -17.85 -11.52
C LYS A 263 15.53 -18.21 -13.01
N LYS A 264 14.54 -18.94 -13.50
CA LYS A 264 14.44 -19.33 -14.91
C LYS A 264 14.32 -18.10 -15.82
N LEU A 265 13.44 -17.14 -15.46
CA LEU A 265 13.26 -15.90 -16.22
C LEU A 265 14.55 -15.08 -16.28
N THR A 266 15.23 -14.94 -15.14
CA THR A 266 16.54 -14.25 -15.07
C THR A 266 17.58 -14.96 -15.95
N ALA A 267 17.63 -16.30 -15.92
CA ALA A 267 18.58 -17.08 -16.71
C ALA A 267 18.41 -16.93 -18.23
N ILE A 268 17.18 -16.70 -18.71
CA ILE A 268 16.93 -16.46 -20.13
C ILE A 268 17.04 -14.98 -20.53
N GLY A 269 17.29 -14.09 -19.54
CA GLY A 269 17.62 -12.69 -19.77
C GLY A 269 16.51 -11.67 -19.51
N TYR A 270 15.46 -12.05 -18.77
CA TYR A 270 14.56 -11.06 -18.17
C TYR A 270 15.22 -10.37 -16.99
N GLU A 271 14.95 -9.10 -16.82
CA GLU A 271 15.25 -8.37 -15.61
C GLU A 271 14.05 -8.48 -14.66
N VAL A 272 14.24 -9.22 -13.56
CA VAL A 272 13.23 -9.45 -12.52
C VAL A 272 13.60 -8.62 -11.30
N VAL A 273 12.69 -7.79 -10.83
CA VAL A 273 12.91 -6.88 -9.70
C VAL A 273 11.94 -7.17 -8.55
N GLY A 274 12.23 -6.57 -7.39
CA GLY A 274 11.49 -6.84 -6.16
C GLY A 274 11.98 -8.10 -5.44
N ASP A 275 11.91 -8.08 -4.13
CA ASP A 275 12.40 -9.13 -3.22
C ASP A 275 11.29 -9.75 -2.36
N GLU A 276 10.07 -9.20 -2.39
CA GLU A 276 8.95 -9.81 -1.67
C GLU A 276 8.55 -11.16 -2.30
N PRO A 277 8.14 -12.16 -1.48
CA PRO A 277 8.05 -13.55 -1.95
C PRO A 277 6.97 -13.85 -3.00
N MET A 278 5.83 -13.12 -3.02
CA MET A 278 4.70 -13.48 -3.88
C MET A 278 4.58 -12.69 -5.18
N LYS A 279 5.13 -11.47 -5.26
CA LYS A 279 5.11 -10.70 -6.50
C LYS A 279 6.12 -11.20 -7.53
N LEU A 280 5.74 -11.15 -8.77
CA LEU A 280 6.66 -11.31 -9.90
C LEU A 280 6.62 -10.02 -10.73
N THR A 281 7.63 -9.19 -10.56
CA THR A 281 7.77 -7.93 -11.29
C THR A 281 8.89 -8.05 -12.31
N VAL A 282 8.58 -7.74 -13.56
CA VAL A 282 9.50 -7.84 -14.69
C VAL A 282 9.70 -6.45 -15.30
N MET A 283 10.94 -6.10 -15.61
CA MET A 283 11.33 -4.98 -16.47
C MET A 283 11.58 -5.49 -17.89
N PRO A 284 10.57 -5.51 -18.76
CA PRO A 284 10.64 -6.27 -20.00
C PRO A 284 11.45 -5.58 -21.11
N LYS A 285 11.85 -4.31 -20.95
CA LYS A 285 12.61 -3.55 -21.95
C LYS A 285 13.97 -4.18 -22.26
N SER A 286 14.64 -4.75 -21.28
CA SER A 286 15.90 -5.49 -21.47
C SER A 286 15.71 -6.76 -22.32
N TYR A 287 14.49 -7.30 -22.36
CA TYR A 287 14.11 -8.47 -23.18
C TYR A 287 13.54 -8.08 -24.54
N GLY A 288 13.35 -6.77 -24.80
CA GLY A 288 12.93 -6.22 -26.08
C GLY A 288 11.44 -5.93 -26.25
N TYR A 289 10.73 -5.76 -25.14
CA TYR A 289 9.30 -5.44 -25.10
C TYR A 289 9.01 -4.33 -24.10
N THR A 290 7.95 -3.56 -24.33
CA THR A 290 7.36 -2.74 -23.26
C THR A 290 6.48 -3.59 -22.35
N GLY A 291 6.15 -3.10 -21.16
CA GLY A 291 5.22 -3.81 -20.28
C GLY A 291 3.84 -3.98 -20.91
N TYR A 292 3.35 -3.00 -21.67
CA TYR A 292 2.10 -3.13 -22.41
C TYR A 292 2.14 -4.21 -23.50
N GLU A 293 3.26 -4.34 -24.22
CA GLU A 293 3.41 -5.41 -25.23
C GLU A 293 3.43 -6.79 -24.57
N LEU A 294 4.15 -6.91 -23.43
CA LEU A 294 4.19 -8.15 -22.67
C LEU A 294 2.81 -8.49 -22.08
N ALA A 295 2.09 -7.49 -21.55
CA ALA A 295 0.71 -7.69 -21.05
C ALA A 295 -0.22 -8.23 -22.15
N LYS A 296 -0.19 -7.65 -23.35
CA LYS A 296 -0.97 -8.14 -24.51
C LYS A 296 -0.60 -9.56 -24.92
N HIS A 297 0.67 -9.98 -24.75
CA HIS A 297 1.07 -11.35 -24.98
C HIS A 297 0.47 -12.29 -23.93
N LEU A 298 0.48 -11.91 -22.65
CA LEU A 298 -0.09 -12.68 -21.54
C LEU A 298 -1.62 -12.80 -21.65
N GLU A 299 -2.31 -11.73 -22.04
CA GLU A 299 -3.77 -11.74 -22.25
C GLU A 299 -4.23 -12.81 -23.27
N LYS A 300 -3.46 -13.03 -24.35
CA LYS A 300 -3.73 -14.13 -25.31
C LYS A 300 -3.68 -15.51 -24.66
N ARG A 301 -3.00 -15.64 -23.55
CA ARG A 301 -2.91 -16.85 -22.73
C ARG A 301 -3.86 -16.83 -21.52
N ARG A 302 -4.81 -15.86 -21.48
CA ARG A 302 -5.77 -15.64 -20.38
C ARG A 302 -5.08 -15.36 -19.04
N ILE A 303 -3.98 -14.61 -19.08
CA ILE A 303 -3.25 -14.13 -17.91
C ILE A 303 -3.38 -12.61 -17.91
N VAL A 304 -3.95 -12.06 -16.84
CA VAL A 304 -4.13 -10.62 -16.64
C VAL A 304 -3.13 -10.17 -15.59
N PRO A 305 -2.21 -9.25 -15.91
CA PRO A 305 -1.31 -8.70 -14.91
C PRO A 305 -2.05 -7.80 -13.91
N GLU A 306 -1.51 -7.68 -12.71
CA GLU A 306 -1.96 -6.71 -11.71
C GLU A 306 -1.77 -5.28 -12.23
N PHE A 307 -0.64 -5.05 -12.90
CA PHE A 307 -0.28 -3.75 -13.43
C PHE A 307 0.68 -3.89 -14.62
N CYS A 308 0.61 -2.96 -15.56
CA CYS A 308 1.64 -2.76 -16.56
C CYS A 308 1.70 -1.29 -17.01
N ASP A 309 2.89 -0.85 -17.38
CA ASP A 309 3.19 0.38 -18.09
C ASP A 309 4.27 0.11 -19.14
N ASP A 310 4.94 1.14 -19.66
CA ASP A 310 6.04 0.93 -20.61
C ASP A 310 7.26 0.27 -19.97
N ASP A 311 7.49 0.46 -18.66
CA ASP A 311 8.71 0.04 -17.96
C ASP A 311 8.55 -1.29 -17.21
N TYR A 312 7.35 -1.56 -16.67
CA TYR A 312 7.11 -2.66 -15.75
C TYR A 312 5.90 -3.50 -16.15
N LEU A 313 5.95 -4.75 -15.72
CA LEU A 313 4.80 -5.64 -15.65
C LEU A 313 4.83 -6.33 -14.29
N VAL A 314 3.72 -6.20 -13.54
CA VAL A 314 3.57 -6.75 -12.18
C VAL A 314 2.53 -7.85 -12.19
N LEU A 315 2.89 -9.00 -11.67
CA LEU A 315 2.01 -10.15 -11.45
C LEU A 315 1.92 -10.42 -9.95
N MET A 316 0.71 -10.70 -9.47
CA MET A 316 0.43 -11.02 -8.07
C MET A 316 -0.24 -12.40 -7.95
N PRO A 317 0.47 -13.49 -8.29
CA PRO A 317 -0.07 -14.82 -8.08
C PRO A 317 -0.15 -15.11 -6.56
N THR A 318 -1.13 -15.92 -6.17
CA THR A 318 -1.33 -16.35 -4.78
C THR A 318 -1.34 -17.87 -4.68
N PRO A 319 -1.21 -18.46 -3.49
CA PRO A 319 -1.31 -19.91 -3.31
C PRO A 319 -2.64 -20.53 -3.76
N GLU A 320 -3.62 -19.70 -4.16
CA GLU A 320 -4.94 -20.14 -4.63
C GLU A 320 -4.96 -20.55 -6.12
N ILE A 321 -3.94 -20.15 -6.90
CA ILE A 321 -3.84 -20.60 -8.30
C ILE A 321 -3.38 -22.05 -8.36
N THR A 322 -3.81 -22.76 -9.39
CA THR A 322 -3.43 -24.16 -9.62
C THR A 322 -2.01 -24.28 -10.19
N ASP A 323 -1.42 -25.46 -10.10
CA ASP A 323 -0.11 -25.74 -10.71
C ASP A 323 -0.15 -25.59 -12.24
N GLU A 324 -1.27 -25.92 -12.89
CA GLU A 324 -1.48 -25.73 -14.32
C GLU A 324 -1.53 -24.22 -14.69
N GLU A 325 -2.12 -23.38 -13.86
CA GLU A 325 -2.14 -21.94 -14.07
C GLU A 325 -0.76 -21.34 -13.89
N LEU A 326 -0.01 -21.78 -12.88
CA LEU A 326 1.37 -21.35 -12.66
C LEU A 326 2.30 -21.81 -13.80
N ALA A 327 2.16 -23.04 -14.29
CA ALA A 327 2.89 -23.55 -15.45
C ALA A 327 2.54 -22.76 -16.73
N ARG A 328 1.25 -22.42 -16.93
CA ARG A 328 0.82 -21.59 -18.05
C ARG A 328 1.46 -20.20 -18.02
N LEU A 329 1.61 -19.61 -16.83
CA LEU A 329 2.32 -18.34 -16.66
C LEU A 329 3.79 -18.46 -17.03
N GLU A 330 4.47 -19.49 -16.53
CA GLU A 330 5.87 -19.79 -16.85
C GLU A 330 6.07 -19.96 -18.36
N ASP A 331 5.27 -20.83 -18.99
CA ASP A 331 5.32 -21.09 -20.44
C ASP A 331 5.08 -19.82 -21.27
N ALA A 332 4.13 -18.98 -20.85
CA ALA A 332 3.81 -17.74 -21.55
C ALA A 332 4.99 -16.77 -21.58
N LEU A 333 5.77 -16.70 -20.50
CA LEU A 333 6.95 -15.83 -20.42
C LEU A 333 8.17 -16.44 -21.12
N ILE A 334 8.41 -17.76 -20.97
CA ILE A 334 9.58 -18.44 -21.53
C ILE A 334 9.45 -18.61 -23.06
N SER A 335 8.24 -18.83 -23.58
CA SER A 335 8.03 -19.02 -25.02
C SER A 335 8.16 -17.76 -25.85
N LEU A 336 8.29 -16.60 -25.21
CA LEU A 336 8.43 -15.32 -25.92
C LEU A 336 9.87 -15.17 -26.44
N GLU A 337 10.00 -14.88 -27.74
CA GLU A 337 11.31 -14.69 -28.38
C GLU A 337 11.94 -13.36 -27.93
N LYS A 338 13.21 -13.41 -27.51
CA LYS A 338 13.97 -12.21 -27.14
C LYS A 338 14.23 -11.34 -28.37
N LYS A 339 13.99 -10.03 -28.25
CA LYS A 339 14.28 -9.02 -29.26
C LYS A 339 15.40 -8.08 -28.81
N ALA A 340 15.75 -7.13 -29.67
CA ALA A 340 16.65 -6.03 -29.31
C ALA A 340 16.03 -5.21 -28.17
N SER A 341 16.84 -4.82 -27.19
CA SER A 341 16.38 -4.04 -26.04
C SER A 341 15.74 -2.72 -26.44
N VAL A 342 14.69 -2.34 -25.74
CA VAL A 342 14.02 -1.03 -25.88
C VAL A 342 14.80 0.00 -25.06
N SER A 343 15.27 1.07 -25.69
CA SER A 343 16.19 2.04 -25.07
C SER A 343 15.50 3.24 -24.40
N THR A 344 14.18 3.37 -24.51
CA THR A 344 13.45 4.46 -23.87
C THR A 344 13.49 4.30 -22.34
N LEU A 345 13.84 5.37 -21.63
CA LEU A 345 13.90 5.40 -20.17
C LEU A 345 12.90 6.44 -19.64
N PRO A 346 12.35 6.24 -18.44
CA PRO A 346 11.56 7.27 -17.80
C PRO A 346 12.43 8.50 -17.50
N PRO A 347 11.86 9.72 -17.57
CA PRO A 347 12.61 10.93 -17.26
C PRO A 347 13.07 10.93 -15.80
N ALA A 348 14.27 11.48 -15.58
CA ALA A 348 14.75 11.73 -14.22
C ALA A 348 13.88 12.79 -13.55
N LEU A 349 13.58 12.60 -12.28
CA LEU A 349 12.70 13.48 -11.51
C LEU A 349 13.40 13.93 -10.24
N SER A 350 13.27 15.24 -9.94
CA SER A 350 13.59 15.81 -8.63
C SER A 350 12.30 16.05 -7.83
N LEU A 351 12.40 16.12 -6.49
CA LEU A 351 11.24 16.48 -5.68
C LEU A 351 10.73 17.88 -6.05
N PRO A 352 9.45 18.01 -6.41
CA PRO A 352 8.87 19.31 -6.68
C PRO A 352 8.87 20.20 -5.43
N PRO A 353 9.09 21.53 -5.56
CA PRO A 353 9.04 22.44 -4.43
C PRO A 353 7.65 22.50 -3.79
N LYS A 354 7.57 22.44 -2.47
CA LYS A 354 6.33 22.65 -1.71
C LYS A 354 6.03 24.16 -1.66
N ALA A 355 4.86 24.57 -2.15
CA ALA A 355 4.39 25.96 -2.11
C ALA A 355 3.39 26.21 -0.97
N ILE A 356 2.42 25.31 -0.82
CA ILE A 356 1.39 25.36 0.23
C ILE A 356 1.16 23.96 0.81
N THR A 357 0.37 23.87 1.86
CA THR A 357 0.07 22.56 2.47
C THR A 357 -0.88 21.74 1.60
N PRO A 358 -0.86 20.40 1.69
CA PRO A 358 -1.85 19.56 1.01
C PRO A 358 -3.29 19.98 1.30
N ARG A 359 -3.59 20.32 2.57
CA ARG A 359 -4.91 20.82 2.97
C ARG A 359 -5.29 22.09 2.25
N ALA A 360 -4.41 23.09 2.23
CA ALA A 360 -4.68 24.36 1.55
C ALA A 360 -4.93 24.15 0.05
N ALA A 361 -4.15 23.30 -0.61
CA ALA A 361 -4.31 23.02 -2.03
C ALA A 361 -5.63 22.29 -2.35
N ILE A 362 -5.95 21.21 -1.61
CA ILE A 362 -7.16 20.41 -1.84
C ILE A 362 -8.44 21.19 -1.57
N LEU A 363 -8.43 22.12 -0.61
CA LEU A 363 -9.59 22.95 -0.27
C LEU A 363 -9.68 24.26 -1.08
N SER A 364 -8.71 24.53 -1.95
CA SER A 364 -8.73 25.69 -2.84
C SER A 364 -9.68 25.48 -4.03
N VAL A 365 -10.15 26.58 -4.61
CA VAL A 365 -10.80 26.53 -5.91
C VAL A 365 -9.78 26.10 -6.95
N ALA A 366 -10.11 25.07 -7.71
CA ALA A 366 -9.23 24.50 -8.72
C ALA A 366 -9.77 24.69 -10.15
N GLU A 367 -8.88 24.62 -11.12
CA GLU A 367 -9.22 24.51 -12.54
C GLU A 367 -8.42 23.36 -13.18
N ARG A 368 -9.03 22.69 -14.14
CA ARG A 368 -8.38 21.61 -14.89
C ARG A 368 -7.78 22.18 -16.17
N ILE A 369 -6.50 21.96 -16.36
CA ILE A 369 -5.74 22.51 -17.51
C ILE A 369 -4.90 21.41 -18.19
N PRO A 370 -4.53 21.60 -19.46
CA PRO A 370 -3.53 20.77 -20.12
C PRO A 370 -2.19 20.81 -19.36
N VAL A 371 -1.48 19.69 -19.29
CA VAL A 371 -0.18 19.62 -18.60
C VAL A 371 0.87 20.56 -19.19
N ASP A 372 0.79 20.88 -20.49
CA ASP A 372 1.67 21.84 -21.15
C ASP A 372 1.53 23.28 -20.61
N GLU A 373 0.40 23.62 -20.03
CA GLU A 373 0.09 24.93 -19.42
C GLU A 373 0.32 24.95 -17.91
N ALA A 374 0.71 23.79 -17.32
CA ALA A 374 0.75 23.63 -15.86
C ALA A 374 2.08 24.06 -15.23
N GLN A 375 3.12 24.43 -15.99
CA GLN A 375 4.42 24.79 -15.44
C GLN A 375 4.32 25.99 -14.48
N GLY A 376 4.89 25.82 -13.28
CA GLY A 376 4.86 26.84 -12.23
C GLY A 376 3.55 26.95 -11.47
N ARG A 377 2.51 26.22 -11.85
CA ARG A 377 1.23 26.17 -11.13
C ARG A 377 1.35 25.21 -9.94
N ILE A 378 0.46 25.35 -8.98
CA ILE A 378 0.39 24.52 -7.77
C ILE A 378 -0.65 23.43 -8.00
N LEU A 379 -0.28 22.16 -7.79
CA LEU A 379 -1.20 21.04 -7.92
C LEU A 379 -2.30 21.08 -6.88
N ALA A 380 -3.56 20.96 -7.33
CA ALA A 380 -4.75 20.86 -6.48
C ALA A 380 -5.26 19.42 -6.35
N ASP A 381 -4.99 18.55 -7.33
CA ASP A 381 -5.30 17.13 -7.22
C ASP A 381 -4.54 16.50 -6.03
N ILE A 382 -5.10 15.44 -5.43
CA ILE A 382 -4.42 14.75 -4.31
C ILE A 382 -3.01 14.33 -4.71
N THR A 383 -2.90 13.66 -5.85
CA THR A 383 -1.62 13.31 -6.48
C THR A 383 -1.80 13.23 -7.99
N VAL A 384 -0.72 13.53 -8.71
CA VAL A 384 -0.53 13.02 -10.07
C VAL A 384 0.60 12.02 -9.98
N GLY A 385 0.31 10.75 -10.20
CA GLY A 385 1.24 9.65 -10.02
C GLY A 385 1.72 9.11 -11.37
N CYS A 386 2.97 8.64 -11.40
CA CYS A 386 3.35 7.66 -12.40
C CYS A 386 2.81 6.28 -12.00
N PRO A 387 2.48 5.43 -12.93
CA PRO A 387 2.41 4.02 -12.65
C PRO A 387 3.79 3.50 -12.16
N PRO A 388 3.88 2.62 -11.18
CA PRO A 388 2.84 2.06 -10.34
C PRO A 388 2.60 2.81 -9.02
N ALA A 389 1.86 3.91 -9.06
CA ALA A 389 1.37 4.64 -7.89
C ALA A 389 2.40 5.48 -7.09
N VAL A 390 3.56 5.81 -7.66
CA VAL A 390 4.48 6.79 -7.05
C VAL A 390 4.07 8.21 -7.47
N PRO A 391 3.81 9.13 -6.53
CA PRO A 391 3.42 10.49 -6.88
C PRO A 391 4.55 11.27 -7.58
N ILE A 392 4.33 11.70 -8.81
CA ILE A 392 5.21 12.66 -9.50
C ILE A 392 5.10 14.01 -8.79
N VAL A 393 3.86 14.49 -8.61
CA VAL A 393 3.52 15.71 -7.88
C VAL A 393 2.40 15.40 -6.91
N VAL A 394 2.45 15.95 -5.71
CA VAL A 394 1.35 15.89 -4.72
C VAL A 394 0.74 17.27 -4.52
N SER A 395 -0.47 17.31 -3.95
CA SER A 395 -1.19 18.56 -3.69
C SER A 395 -0.33 19.54 -2.87
N GLY A 396 -0.30 20.78 -3.34
CA GLY A 396 0.46 21.89 -2.72
C GLY A 396 1.90 22.03 -3.24
N GLU A 397 2.37 21.13 -4.10
CA GLU A 397 3.66 21.27 -4.77
C GLU A 397 3.53 22.02 -6.10
N VAL A 398 4.64 22.64 -6.51
CA VAL A 398 4.76 23.36 -7.79
C VAL A 398 5.07 22.35 -8.90
N ILE A 399 4.31 22.41 -9.99
CA ILE A 399 4.54 21.58 -11.17
C ILE A 399 5.78 22.10 -11.91
N THR A 400 6.85 21.30 -11.90
CA THR A 400 8.12 21.64 -12.59
C THR A 400 8.12 21.19 -14.04
N ARG A 401 9.13 21.60 -14.80
CA ARG A 401 9.31 21.14 -16.19
C ARG A 401 9.54 19.63 -16.24
N GLU A 402 10.38 19.10 -15.33
CA GLU A 402 10.63 17.65 -15.23
C GLU A 402 9.36 16.88 -14.93
N ALA A 403 8.48 17.43 -14.06
CA ALA A 403 7.19 16.83 -13.77
C ALA A 403 6.29 16.75 -15.02
N ILE A 404 6.29 17.80 -15.87
CA ILE A 404 5.56 17.81 -17.15
C ILE A 404 6.10 16.75 -18.10
N ASP A 405 7.42 16.64 -18.21
CA ASP A 405 8.05 15.63 -19.07
C ASP A 405 7.69 14.20 -18.60
N ALA A 406 7.60 13.97 -17.27
CA ALA A 406 7.11 12.73 -16.72
C ALA A 406 5.62 12.51 -16.96
N PHE A 407 4.77 13.54 -16.82
CA PHE A 407 3.34 13.43 -17.16
C PHE A 407 3.15 12.94 -18.60
N LYS A 408 3.89 13.53 -19.54
CA LYS A 408 3.83 13.13 -20.96
C LYS A 408 4.31 11.69 -21.18
N TYR A 409 5.39 11.30 -20.51
CA TYR A 409 5.93 9.95 -20.62
C TYR A 409 4.90 8.90 -20.16
N TYR A 410 4.15 9.18 -19.09
CA TYR A 410 3.11 8.30 -18.56
C TYR A 410 1.71 8.55 -19.15
N GLY A 411 1.59 9.36 -20.22
CA GLY A 411 0.32 9.60 -20.91
C GLY A 411 -0.69 10.42 -20.11
N ILE A 412 -0.22 11.30 -19.23
CA ILE A 412 -1.07 12.20 -18.45
C ILE A 412 -1.24 13.52 -19.21
N ASP A 413 -2.43 13.82 -19.72
CA ASP A 413 -2.71 14.96 -20.56
C ASP A 413 -3.17 16.21 -19.81
N THR A 414 -3.81 16.03 -18.65
CA THR A 414 -4.42 17.12 -17.86
C THR A 414 -4.20 16.94 -16.38
N CYS A 415 -4.15 18.04 -15.63
CA CYS A 415 -4.14 18.05 -14.16
C CYS A 415 -4.98 19.22 -13.63
N SER A 416 -5.40 19.13 -12.36
CA SER A 416 -6.09 20.22 -11.68
C SER A 416 -5.10 21.07 -10.88
N VAL A 417 -5.16 22.37 -11.04
CA VAL A 417 -4.28 23.34 -10.39
C VAL A 417 -5.06 24.35 -9.56
N VAL A 418 -4.44 24.88 -8.53
CA VAL A 418 -5.02 25.96 -7.73
C VAL A 418 -5.17 27.22 -8.60
N LYS A 419 -6.35 27.86 -8.53
CA LYS A 419 -6.63 29.12 -9.26
C LYS A 419 -5.84 30.29 -8.70
#